data_82bddc94a0d1d900a763d9311aa0af77
#
_entry.id   82bddc94a0d1d900a763d9311aa0af77
#
_cell.length_a   1.000
_cell.length_b   1.000
_cell.length_c   1.000
_cell.angle_alpha   90.00
_cell.angle_beta   90.00
_cell.angle_gamma   90.00
#
_symmetry.space_group_name_H-M   'P 1'
#
loop_
_entity.id
_entity.type
_entity.pdbx_description
1 polymer ?
#
loop_
_entity_poly.entity_id
_entity_poly.type
_entity_poly.pdbx_seq_one_letter_code
_entity_poly.pdbx_strand_id
1 'polypeptide(L)'
;MDKSTPFKMPPFTGRNILIFSDGTGQAGGLMPDEVRSNVYKLFRATRCGPDTKIDPDKQLAFYDPGLGSKAANGGFKIGWMRWIYNLLSSATGLGISRNIEDCYAALIYLWRPGDHIFLFGFSRGAYTVRCLGGVLGLCGIPTAIGTERLRRDPDTVRRIAKEAVQRVYRHGSGASDEKNPDAI
;
A
#
# COMPACT_ATOMS: atom_id res chain seq x y z
N MET A 1 25.33 33.06 -24.64
CA MET A 1 24.78 31.68 -24.51
C MET A 1 25.06 31.22 -23.11
N ASP A 2 24.09 31.35 -22.26
CA ASP A 2 24.18 31.03 -20.81
C ASP A 2 24.10 29.51 -20.64
N LYS A 3 25.15 28.93 -20.07
CA LYS A 3 25.20 27.50 -19.78
C LYS A 3 24.27 27.27 -18.59
N SER A 4 23.10 26.69 -18.87
CA SER A 4 22.11 26.29 -17.88
C SER A 4 22.79 25.62 -16.67
N THR A 5 22.73 26.31 -15.55
CA THR A 5 23.10 25.75 -14.25
C THR A 5 22.27 24.47 -14.05
N PRO A 6 22.87 23.30 -13.79
CA PRO A 6 22.10 22.08 -13.59
C PRO A 6 21.16 22.28 -12.40
N PHE A 7 19.88 21.94 -12.59
CA PHE A 7 18.87 21.98 -11.55
C PHE A 7 19.32 21.11 -10.37
N LYS A 8 19.83 21.74 -9.32
CA LYS A 8 20.26 21.07 -8.10
C LYS A 8 19.02 20.90 -7.22
N MET A 9 18.50 19.67 -7.13
CA MET A 9 17.43 19.37 -6.19
C MET A 9 17.87 19.79 -4.78
N PRO A 10 16.99 20.46 -4.00
CA PRO A 10 17.29 20.78 -2.61
C PRO A 10 17.61 19.50 -1.82
N PRO A 11 18.47 19.58 -0.79
CA PRO A 11 18.80 18.41 0.01
C PRO A 11 17.55 17.80 0.61
N PHE A 12 17.45 16.51 0.49
CA PHE A 12 16.37 15.66 0.95
C PHE A 12 16.29 15.72 2.49
N THR A 13 15.26 16.33 3.05
CA THR A 13 15.15 16.55 4.50
C THR A 13 14.06 15.71 5.18
N GLY A 14 13.24 15.00 4.38
CA GLY A 14 12.17 14.13 4.89
C GLY A 14 12.61 12.70 5.11
N ARG A 15 11.75 11.92 5.79
CA ARG A 15 11.96 10.47 5.96
C ARG A 15 11.49 9.70 4.72
N ASN A 16 12.02 8.51 4.55
CA ASN A 16 11.51 7.55 3.60
C ASN A 16 10.40 6.71 4.25
N ILE A 17 9.21 6.70 3.64
CA ILE A 17 8.10 5.84 4.02
C ILE A 17 7.94 4.76 2.94
N LEU A 18 8.23 3.52 3.29
CA LEU A 18 8.21 2.40 2.37
C LEU A 18 6.98 1.54 2.64
N ILE A 19 6.16 1.35 1.61
CA ILE A 19 4.98 0.47 1.67
C ILE A 19 5.25 -0.76 0.81
N PHE A 20 5.13 -1.92 1.41
CA PHE A 20 5.31 -3.21 0.78
C PHE A 20 3.99 -3.97 0.80
N SER A 21 3.42 -4.27 -0.37
CA SER A 21 2.24 -5.14 -0.49
C SER A 21 2.60 -6.40 -1.27
N ASP A 22 2.41 -7.56 -0.64
CA ASP A 22 2.86 -8.83 -1.17
C ASP A 22 1.77 -9.59 -1.93
N GLY A 23 2.19 -10.62 -2.62
CA GLY A 23 1.32 -11.48 -3.42
C GLY A 23 0.47 -12.43 -2.58
N THR A 24 -0.55 -13.00 -3.21
CA THR A 24 -1.41 -14.02 -2.59
C THR A 24 -0.61 -15.22 -2.10
N GLY A 25 -0.90 -15.70 -0.90
CA GLY A 25 -0.22 -16.87 -0.30
C GLY A 25 1.15 -16.55 0.31
N GLN A 26 1.55 -15.27 0.34
CA GLN A 26 2.77 -14.84 1.01
C GLN A 26 2.43 -14.40 2.44
N ALA A 27 2.79 -15.22 3.43
CA ALA A 27 2.48 -14.98 4.84
C ALA A 27 3.54 -14.15 5.58
N GLY A 28 4.50 -13.57 4.84
CA GLY A 28 5.56 -12.78 5.46
C GLY A 28 6.60 -13.60 6.24
N GLY A 29 6.83 -14.85 5.81
CA GLY A 29 7.81 -15.74 6.45
C GLY A 29 7.35 -16.34 7.78
N LEU A 30 6.03 -16.40 8.02
CA LEU A 30 5.44 -17.06 9.18
C LEU A 30 5.53 -18.58 9.10
N MET A 31 5.60 -19.15 7.88
CA MET A 31 5.69 -20.57 7.64
C MET A 31 7.15 -21.00 7.38
N PRO A 32 7.63 -22.11 7.98
CA PRO A 32 8.99 -22.59 7.79
C PRO A 32 9.36 -22.89 6.33
N ASP A 33 8.39 -23.40 5.56
CA ASP A 33 8.57 -23.82 4.16
C ASP A 33 8.17 -22.74 3.13
N GLU A 34 7.91 -21.51 3.59
CA GLU A 34 7.50 -20.42 2.72
C GLU A 34 8.66 -19.93 1.85
N VAL A 35 8.47 -19.97 0.53
CA VAL A 35 9.39 -19.31 -0.41
C VAL A 35 9.15 -17.80 -0.32
N ARG A 36 10.01 -17.13 0.41
CA ARG A 36 9.91 -15.69 0.66
C ARG A 36 9.99 -14.90 -0.64
N SER A 37 9.02 -14.03 -0.86
CA SER A 37 8.99 -13.13 -2.01
C SER A 37 10.16 -12.13 -1.95
N ASN A 38 10.50 -11.54 -3.11
CA ASN A 38 11.48 -10.44 -3.14
C ASN A 38 10.98 -9.20 -2.42
N VAL A 39 9.65 -8.96 -2.39
CA VAL A 39 9.03 -7.87 -1.63
C VAL A 39 9.28 -8.07 -0.13
N TYR A 40 9.04 -9.28 0.39
CA TYR A 40 9.34 -9.59 1.78
C TYR A 40 10.84 -9.47 2.11
N LYS A 41 11.72 -9.96 1.24
CA LYS A 41 13.18 -9.85 1.44
C LYS A 41 13.61 -8.38 1.49
N LEU A 42 13.07 -7.54 0.61
CA LEU A 42 13.36 -6.11 0.59
C LEU A 42 12.81 -5.41 1.84
N PHE A 43 11.58 -5.73 2.26
CA PHE A 43 11.04 -5.25 3.54
C PHE A 43 11.96 -5.60 4.71
N ARG A 44 12.40 -6.85 4.82
CA ARG A 44 13.32 -7.30 5.88
C ARG A 44 14.66 -6.54 5.87
N ALA A 45 15.16 -6.19 4.70
CA ALA A 45 16.40 -5.46 4.54
C ALA A 45 16.27 -3.95 4.84
N THR A 46 15.05 -3.41 4.76
CA THR A 46 14.80 -1.95 4.83
C THR A 46 13.97 -1.50 6.04
N ARG A 47 13.37 -2.44 6.80
CA ARG A 47 12.60 -2.11 8.00
C ARG A 47 13.50 -1.70 9.17
N CYS A 48 12.98 -0.85 10.04
CA CYS A 48 13.57 -0.62 11.35
C CYS A 48 13.33 -1.82 12.27
N GLY A 49 14.25 -2.09 13.16
CA GLY A 49 14.12 -3.15 14.15
C GLY A 49 15.41 -3.36 14.94
N PRO A 50 15.36 -4.14 16.02
CA PRO A 50 16.53 -4.36 16.89
C PRO A 50 17.67 -5.10 16.16
N ASP A 51 17.37 -5.78 15.05
CA ASP A 51 18.29 -6.53 14.20
C ASP A 51 18.76 -5.73 12.98
N THR A 52 18.48 -4.42 12.90
CA THR A 52 18.88 -3.54 11.78
C THR A 52 19.58 -2.28 12.29
N LYS A 53 20.36 -1.64 11.40
CA LYS A 53 20.98 -0.33 11.67
C LYS A 53 20.17 0.83 11.08
N ILE A 54 18.95 0.59 10.66
CA ILE A 54 18.10 1.59 10.01
C ILE A 54 17.51 2.50 11.08
N ASP A 55 17.78 3.79 10.92
CA ASP A 55 17.31 4.86 11.80
C ASP A 55 15.81 5.14 11.54
N PRO A 56 14.90 4.97 12.52
CA PRO A 56 13.48 5.26 12.35
C PRO A 56 13.19 6.74 12.09
N ASP A 57 14.10 7.64 12.44
CA ASP A 57 13.96 9.06 12.10
C ASP A 57 14.31 9.38 10.64
N LYS A 58 14.84 8.40 9.89
CA LYS A 58 15.17 8.53 8.48
C LYS A 58 14.32 7.65 7.58
N GLN A 59 13.86 6.50 8.07
CA GLN A 59 13.12 5.54 7.28
C GLN A 59 12.15 4.73 8.10
N LEU A 60 10.93 4.53 7.59
CA LEU A 60 9.93 3.63 8.15
C LEU A 60 9.42 2.70 7.05
N ALA A 61 9.09 1.46 7.40
CA ALA A 61 8.58 0.48 6.46
C ALA A 61 7.32 -0.20 7.02
N PHE A 62 6.30 -0.33 6.17
CA PHE A 62 5.08 -1.06 6.44
C PHE A 62 4.96 -2.23 5.47
N TYR A 63 4.56 -3.40 5.97
CA TYR A 63 4.38 -4.61 5.18
C TYR A 63 2.94 -5.10 5.30
N ASP A 64 2.29 -5.23 4.15
CA ASP A 64 0.98 -5.82 3.97
C ASP A 64 1.13 -7.24 3.39
N PRO A 65 0.89 -8.29 4.18
CA PRO A 65 0.92 -9.66 3.69
C PRO A 65 -0.23 -9.90 2.72
N GLY A 66 0.03 -10.64 1.66
CA GLY A 66 -1.02 -11.00 0.70
C GLY A 66 -2.16 -11.79 1.36
N LEU A 67 -3.41 -11.52 0.93
CA LEU A 67 -4.58 -12.26 1.41
C LEU A 67 -4.46 -13.77 1.10
N GLY A 68 -4.94 -14.64 2.01
CA GLY A 68 -5.00 -16.08 1.79
C GLY A 68 -3.84 -16.90 2.37
N SER A 69 -3.08 -16.34 3.30
CA SER A 69 -1.98 -17.03 3.99
C SER A 69 -2.39 -18.24 4.85
N LYS A 70 -3.68 -18.56 4.94
CA LYS A 70 -4.19 -19.63 5.82
C LYS A 70 -4.34 -21.02 5.18
N ALA A 71 -4.16 -21.19 3.86
CA ALA A 71 -4.32 -22.51 3.25
C ALA A 71 -3.60 -22.64 1.91
N ALA A 72 -2.33 -22.88 1.90
CA ALA A 72 -1.64 -23.46 0.76
C ALA A 72 -0.94 -24.75 1.20
N ASN A 73 -1.72 -25.77 1.53
CA ASN A 73 -1.24 -27.14 1.59
C ASN A 73 -1.19 -27.70 0.16
N GLY A 74 0.02 -27.94 -0.32
CA GLY A 74 0.32 -28.97 -1.31
C GLY A 74 0.14 -28.64 -2.80
N GLY A 75 1.20 -28.78 -3.56
CA GLY A 75 1.14 -28.98 -5.03
C GLY A 75 1.58 -27.79 -5.89
N PHE A 76 2.87 -27.60 -5.95
CA PHE A 76 3.51 -26.53 -6.72
C PHE A 76 3.83 -26.98 -8.17
N LYS A 77 3.34 -26.31 -9.19
CA LYS A 77 4.03 -25.77 -10.37
C LYS A 77 3.16 -25.34 -11.57
N ILE A 78 1.97 -25.89 -11.80
CA ILE A 78 1.10 -25.50 -12.93
C ILE A 78 -0.23 -24.91 -12.42
N GLY A 79 -0.66 -25.25 -11.21
CA GLY A 79 -1.85 -24.72 -10.55
C GLY A 79 -1.73 -23.26 -10.13
N TRP A 80 -0.53 -22.75 -9.93
CA TRP A 80 -0.29 -21.41 -9.44
C TRP A 80 -0.72 -20.29 -10.40
N MET A 81 -0.34 -20.37 -11.68
CA MET A 81 -0.78 -19.37 -12.67
C MET A 81 -2.29 -19.47 -12.92
N ARG A 82 -2.84 -20.70 -12.98
CA ARG A 82 -4.28 -20.93 -13.12
C ARG A 82 -5.04 -20.49 -11.86
N TRP A 83 -4.48 -20.72 -10.70
CA TRP A 83 -5.02 -20.26 -9.43
C TRP A 83 -4.98 -18.72 -9.31
N ILE A 84 -3.88 -18.06 -9.71
CA ILE A 84 -3.79 -16.60 -9.79
C ILE A 84 -4.82 -16.05 -10.78
N TYR A 85 -4.96 -16.66 -11.96
CA TYR A 85 -5.95 -16.26 -12.95
C TYR A 85 -7.38 -16.44 -12.42
N ASN A 86 -7.69 -17.56 -11.80
CA ASN A 86 -9.00 -17.82 -11.18
C ASN A 86 -9.24 -16.89 -9.97
N LEU A 87 -8.21 -16.54 -9.21
CA LEU A 87 -8.30 -15.61 -8.09
C LEU A 87 -8.48 -14.15 -8.54
N LEU A 88 -7.85 -13.78 -9.64
CA LEU A 88 -8.06 -12.46 -10.27
C LEU A 88 -9.45 -12.36 -10.91
N SER A 89 -9.95 -13.46 -11.48
CA SER A 89 -11.28 -13.51 -12.10
C SER A 89 -12.42 -13.69 -11.08
N SER A 90 -12.16 -14.32 -9.94
CA SER A 90 -13.15 -14.55 -8.86
C SER A 90 -12.95 -13.64 -7.66
N ALA A 91 -11.92 -12.79 -7.65
CA ALA A 91 -11.70 -11.80 -6.60
C ALA A 91 -12.82 -10.76 -6.66
N THR A 92 -13.88 -11.01 -5.91
CA THR A 92 -14.76 -9.94 -5.47
C THR A 92 -13.85 -8.83 -4.93
N GLY A 93 -13.97 -7.61 -5.46
CA GLY A 93 -13.08 -6.48 -5.17
C GLY A 93 -12.92 -6.13 -3.67
N LEU A 94 -13.63 -6.83 -2.79
CA LEU A 94 -13.61 -6.67 -1.33
C LEU A 94 -12.24 -6.95 -0.69
N GLY A 95 -11.53 -8.00 -1.14
CA GLY A 95 -10.22 -8.32 -0.57
C GLY A 95 -9.12 -7.32 -0.96
N ILE A 96 -9.13 -6.88 -2.20
CA ILE A 96 -8.16 -5.89 -2.71
C ILE A 96 -8.42 -4.53 -2.08
N SER A 97 -9.69 -4.12 -1.96
CA SER A 97 -10.04 -2.86 -1.31
C SER A 97 -9.52 -2.79 0.12
N ARG A 98 -9.60 -3.88 0.87
CA ARG A 98 -9.09 -3.93 2.23
C ARG A 98 -7.57 -3.72 2.29
N ASN A 99 -6.80 -4.35 1.40
CA ASN A 99 -5.35 -4.14 1.34
C ASN A 99 -5.01 -2.68 0.98
N ILE A 100 -5.76 -2.06 0.06
CA ILE A 100 -5.59 -0.64 -0.27
C ILE A 100 -5.91 0.22 0.96
N GLU A 101 -7.02 -0.07 1.66
CA GLU A 101 -7.41 0.62 2.89
C GLU A 101 -6.33 0.51 3.98
N ASP A 102 -5.78 -0.69 4.21
CA ASP A 102 -4.74 -0.95 5.23
C ASP A 102 -3.43 -0.22 4.87
N CYS A 103 -3.00 -0.26 3.60
CA CYS A 103 -1.82 0.49 3.13
C CYS A 103 -2.02 2.01 3.22
N TYR A 104 -3.20 2.51 2.87
CA TYR A 104 -3.50 3.95 2.95
C TYR A 104 -3.60 4.41 4.40
N ALA A 105 -4.20 3.60 5.28
CA ALA A 105 -4.23 3.87 6.72
C ALA A 105 -2.82 3.95 7.31
N ALA A 106 -1.92 3.04 6.91
CA ALA A 106 -0.52 3.09 7.31
C ALA A 106 0.15 4.39 6.87
N LEU A 107 -0.10 4.86 5.63
CA LEU A 107 0.41 6.15 5.16
C LEU A 107 -0.14 7.33 5.96
N ILE A 108 -1.46 7.39 6.20
CA ILE A 108 -2.07 8.45 7.03
C ILE A 108 -1.44 8.46 8.43
N TYR A 109 -1.15 7.30 8.98
CA TYR A 109 -0.56 7.19 10.32
C TYR A 109 0.91 7.62 10.37
N LEU A 110 1.72 7.18 9.40
CA LEU A 110 3.18 7.31 9.41
C LEU A 110 3.68 8.62 8.80
N TRP A 111 3.07 9.06 7.71
CA TRP A 111 3.58 10.14 6.88
C TRP A 111 3.47 11.51 7.57
N ARG A 112 4.48 12.34 7.35
CA ARG A 112 4.54 13.75 7.75
C ARG A 112 4.90 14.61 6.53
N PRO A 113 4.51 15.89 6.51
CA PRO A 113 4.94 16.80 5.45
C PRO A 113 6.46 16.77 5.24
N GLY A 114 6.87 16.58 3.97
CA GLY A 114 8.27 16.43 3.60
C GLY A 114 8.76 14.99 3.48
N ASP A 115 8.01 13.98 3.99
CA ASP A 115 8.37 12.58 3.83
C ASP A 115 8.17 12.12 2.37
N HIS A 116 9.00 11.17 1.93
CA HIS A 116 8.94 10.56 0.60
C HIS A 116 8.34 9.17 0.68
N ILE A 117 7.46 8.84 -0.26
CA ILE A 117 6.73 7.57 -0.29
C ILE A 117 7.28 6.69 -1.40
N PHE A 118 7.63 5.45 -1.03
CA PHE A 118 8.06 4.41 -1.95
C PHE A 118 7.10 3.23 -1.86
N LEU A 119 6.59 2.78 -3.01
CA LEU A 119 5.58 1.73 -3.11
C LEU A 119 6.19 0.51 -3.80
N PHE A 120 6.15 -0.64 -3.13
CA PHE A 120 6.65 -1.91 -3.64
C PHE A 120 5.54 -2.96 -3.60
N GLY A 121 5.33 -3.66 -4.69
CA GLY A 121 4.29 -4.67 -4.76
C GLY A 121 4.65 -5.84 -5.65
N PHE A 122 4.12 -7.02 -5.33
CA PHE A 122 4.25 -8.22 -6.13
C PHE A 122 2.89 -8.83 -6.43
N SER A 123 2.64 -9.24 -7.68
CA SER A 123 1.40 -9.87 -8.12
C SER A 123 0.18 -9.01 -7.72
N ARG A 124 -0.74 -9.53 -6.89
CA ARG A 124 -1.88 -8.76 -6.39
C ARG A 124 -1.45 -7.53 -5.59
N GLY A 125 -0.35 -7.61 -4.84
CA GLY A 125 0.23 -6.46 -4.15
C GLY A 125 0.71 -5.36 -5.12
N ALA A 126 1.19 -5.73 -6.32
CA ALA A 126 1.51 -4.74 -7.35
C ALA A 126 0.27 -3.98 -7.82
N TYR A 127 -0.88 -4.67 -7.92
CA TYR A 127 -2.15 -4.01 -8.20
C TYR A 127 -2.58 -3.10 -7.03
N THR A 128 -2.48 -3.60 -5.78
CA THR A 128 -2.77 -2.81 -4.57
C THR A 128 -2.00 -1.49 -4.54
N VAL A 129 -0.67 -1.52 -4.75
CA VAL A 129 0.13 -0.29 -4.70
C VAL A 129 -0.14 0.66 -5.87
N ARG A 130 -0.55 0.16 -7.04
CA ARG A 130 -1.02 1.02 -8.15
C ARG A 130 -2.32 1.74 -7.79
N CYS A 131 -3.29 1.02 -7.24
CA CYS A 131 -4.53 1.60 -6.75
C CYS A 131 -4.27 2.61 -5.62
N LEU A 132 -3.36 2.29 -4.69
CA LEU A 132 -2.92 3.20 -3.65
C LEU A 132 -2.34 4.51 -4.22
N GLY A 133 -1.54 4.42 -5.29
CA GLY A 133 -1.07 5.60 -6.03
C GLY A 133 -2.22 6.44 -6.58
N GLY A 134 -3.28 5.80 -7.09
CA GLY A 134 -4.51 6.48 -7.52
C GLY A 134 -5.24 7.16 -6.35
N VAL A 135 -5.38 6.49 -5.22
CA VAL A 135 -5.97 7.09 -3.99
C VAL A 135 -5.16 8.30 -3.54
N LEU A 136 -3.84 8.21 -3.53
CA LEU A 136 -2.96 9.33 -3.19
C LEU A 136 -3.12 10.51 -4.17
N GLY A 137 -3.28 10.23 -5.46
CA GLY A 137 -3.50 11.26 -6.48
C GLY A 137 -4.84 11.98 -6.33
N LEU A 138 -5.90 11.26 -5.92
CA LEU A 138 -7.25 11.82 -5.77
C LEU A 138 -7.49 12.45 -4.39
N CYS A 139 -7.03 11.81 -3.33
CA CYS A 139 -7.35 12.18 -1.95
C CYS A 139 -6.19 12.86 -1.21
N GLY A 140 -4.95 12.76 -1.73
CA GLY A 140 -3.76 13.18 -0.97
C GLY A 140 -3.56 12.36 0.31
N ILE A 141 -2.95 12.97 1.31
CA ILE A 141 -2.83 12.42 2.68
C ILE A 141 -3.39 13.46 3.65
N PRO A 142 -4.52 13.16 4.33
CA PRO A 142 -5.16 14.13 5.21
C PRO A 142 -4.29 14.42 6.45
N THR A 143 -4.15 15.69 6.78
CA THR A 143 -3.44 16.17 7.96
C THR A 143 -4.35 16.87 8.97
N ALA A 144 -5.58 17.19 8.54
CA ALA A 144 -6.60 17.87 9.34
C ALA A 144 -7.99 17.38 8.97
N ILE A 145 -8.96 17.58 9.85
CA ILE A 145 -10.41 17.45 9.60
C ILE A 145 -11.02 18.82 9.92
N GLY A 146 -11.51 19.52 8.89
CA GLY A 146 -11.90 20.92 9.03
C GLY A 146 -10.71 21.77 9.49
N THR A 147 -10.86 22.47 10.61
CA THR A 147 -9.80 23.31 11.21
C THR A 147 -8.93 22.59 12.23
N GLU A 148 -9.30 21.38 12.63
CA GLU A 148 -8.59 20.62 13.66
C GLU A 148 -7.54 19.68 13.04
N ARG A 149 -6.39 19.57 13.71
CA ARG A 149 -5.35 18.63 13.33
C ARG A 149 -5.88 17.19 13.44
N LEU A 150 -5.64 16.38 12.43
CA LEU A 150 -6.06 14.98 12.40
C LEU A 150 -5.51 14.21 13.60
N ARG A 151 -6.40 13.59 14.36
CA ARG A 151 -6.03 12.60 15.38
C ARG A 151 -5.64 11.32 14.67
N ARG A 152 -4.40 10.86 14.90
CA ARG A 152 -3.86 9.65 14.28
C ARG A 152 -4.06 8.42 15.16
N ASP A 153 -5.25 8.28 15.73
CA ASP A 153 -5.66 7.04 16.37
C ASP A 153 -6.11 6.01 15.31
N PRO A 154 -5.96 4.69 15.60
CA PRO A 154 -6.22 3.63 14.63
C PRO A 154 -7.63 3.65 14.04
N ASP A 155 -8.65 3.98 14.86
CA ASP A 155 -10.05 3.94 14.42
C ASP A 155 -10.37 5.11 13.47
N THR A 156 -9.93 6.32 13.80
CA THR A 156 -10.09 7.51 12.95
C THR A 156 -9.37 7.31 11.62
N VAL A 157 -8.11 6.86 11.65
CA VAL A 157 -7.32 6.64 10.44
C VAL A 157 -7.94 5.57 9.55
N ARG A 158 -8.39 4.45 10.13
CA ARG A 158 -9.04 3.36 9.39
C ARG A 158 -10.36 3.78 8.77
N ARG A 159 -11.17 4.57 9.47
CA ARG A 159 -12.42 5.12 8.96
C ARG A 159 -12.17 6.03 7.74
N ILE A 160 -11.22 6.93 7.84
CA ILE A 160 -10.85 7.83 6.73
C ILE A 160 -10.32 7.04 5.53
N ALA A 161 -9.44 6.07 5.76
CA ALA A 161 -8.92 5.23 4.69
C ALA A 161 -10.03 4.46 3.96
N LYS A 162 -10.96 3.89 4.71
CA LYS A 162 -12.14 3.20 4.15
C LYS A 162 -13.01 4.15 3.32
N GLU A 163 -13.29 5.34 3.82
CA GLU A 163 -14.09 6.33 3.11
C GLU A 163 -13.43 6.77 1.81
N ALA A 164 -12.14 7.10 1.83
CA ALA A 164 -11.38 7.49 0.64
C ALA A 164 -11.39 6.39 -0.43
N VAL A 165 -11.16 5.14 -0.05
CA VAL A 165 -11.12 4.02 -1.01
C VAL A 165 -12.51 3.69 -1.54
N GLN A 166 -13.53 3.64 -0.68
CA GLN A 166 -14.85 3.16 -1.08
C GLN A 166 -15.70 4.23 -1.76
N ARG A 167 -15.62 5.47 -1.32
CA ARG A 167 -16.44 6.55 -1.86
C ARG A 167 -15.75 7.37 -2.95
N VAL A 168 -14.48 7.70 -2.77
CA VAL A 168 -13.79 8.60 -3.70
C VAL A 168 -13.10 7.81 -4.82
N TYR A 169 -12.24 6.85 -4.47
CA TYR A 169 -11.47 6.14 -5.49
C TYR A 169 -12.33 5.27 -6.40
N ARG A 170 -13.32 4.55 -5.86
CA ARG A 170 -14.21 3.71 -6.67
C ARG A 170 -15.11 4.52 -7.60
N HIS A 171 -15.59 5.68 -7.18
CA HIS A 171 -16.39 6.57 -8.03
C HIS A 171 -15.54 7.31 -9.05
N GLY A 172 -14.33 7.76 -8.71
CA GLY A 172 -13.42 8.44 -9.61
C GLY A 172 -12.77 7.55 -10.67
N SER A 173 -12.82 6.21 -10.52
CA SER A 173 -12.23 5.26 -11.48
C SER A 173 -13.14 4.89 -12.66
N GLY A 174 -14.24 5.61 -12.90
CA GLY A 174 -15.11 5.40 -14.06
C GLY A 174 -15.97 4.13 -14.00
N ALA A 175 -16.17 3.55 -12.82
CA ALA A 175 -17.24 2.58 -12.61
C ALA A 175 -18.57 3.35 -12.76
N SER A 176 -19.16 3.21 -13.92
CA SER A 176 -20.32 3.91 -14.46
C SER A 176 -21.27 4.46 -13.40
N ASP A 177 -21.54 5.78 -13.47
CA ASP A 177 -22.61 6.50 -12.78
C ASP A 177 -24.02 5.90 -13.03
N GLU A 178 -24.11 4.90 -13.89
CA GLU A 178 -25.34 4.26 -14.33
C GLU A 178 -26.06 3.43 -13.24
N LYS A 179 -25.41 3.22 -12.07
CA LYS A 179 -25.99 2.44 -10.96
C LYS A 179 -26.20 3.22 -9.65
N ASN A 180 -25.94 4.50 -9.64
CA ASN A 180 -26.16 5.31 -8.44
C ASN A 180 -26.88 6.62 -8.79
N PRO A 181 -28.24 6.65 -8.68
CA PRO A 181 -29.04 7.85 -8.96
C PRO A 181 -28.82 9.01 -7.98
N ASP A 182 -28.05 8.79 -6.90
CA ASP A 182 -27.80 9.80 -5.85
C ASP A 182 -26.40 10.44 -5.96
N ALA A 183 -25.68 10.23 -7.07
CA ALA A 183 -24.37 10.84 -7.33
C ALA A 183 -24.56 12.18 -8.06
N ILE A 184 -25.04 13.20 -7.37
CA ILE A 184 -24.95 14.62 -7.77
C ILE A 184 -24.41 15.42 -6.59
#